data_0f13d7ba768d3afc8f6a7cd46ea296a9
#
_entry.id   0f13d7ba768d3afc8f6a7cd46ea296a9
#
_cell.length_a   1.000
_cell.length_b   1.000
_cell.length_c   1.000
_cell.angle_alpha   90.00
_cell.angle_beta   90.00
_cell.angle_gamma   90.00
#
_symmetry.space_group_name_H-M   'P 1'
#
loop_
_entity.id
_entity.type
_entity.pdbx_description
1 polymer ?
#
loop_
_entity_poly.entity_id
_entity_poly.type
_entity_poly.pdbx_seq_one_letter_code
_entity_poly.pdbx_strand_id
1 'polypeptide(L)'
;MANLDLLEKSIPVAPIKIAALKGCEELGKTVNDYLVQFRKELMEHRTNGIAWSGYAEESFLIDCDCPRFGTGEAKGVINESIRGVDLFILCDITNYSITYKVNGYENHMSPDEHFQDLKRI
;
A
#
# COMPACT_ATOMS: atom_id res chain seq x y z
N MET A 1 -9.29 11.40 -18.15
CA MET A 1 -8.35 10.53 -18.89
C MET A 1 -6.93 10.99 -18.55
N ALA A 2 -6.12 10.11 -17.98
CA ALA A 2 -4.69 10.41 -17.85
C ALA A 2 -4.10 10.62 -19.25
N ASN A 3 -3.22 11.61 -19.39
CA ASN A 3 -2.55 11.85 -20.67
C ASN A 3 -1.50 10.74 -20.87
N LEU A 4 -1.91 9.66 -21.52
CA LEU A 4 -1.08 8.48 -21.80
C LEU A 4 0.23 8.86 -22.50
N ASP A 5 0.20 9.84 -23.41
CA ASP A 5 1.40 10.33 -24.12
C ASP A 5 2.47 10.90 -23.17
N LEU A 6 2.04 11.49 -22.06
CA LEU A 6 2.97 12.03 -21.06
C LEU A 6 3.59 10.90 -20.22
N LEU A 7 2.79 9.89 -19.89
CA LEU A 7 3.25 8.71 -19.15
C LEU A 7 4.18 7.82 -20.00
N GLU A 8 3.92 7.74 -21.31
CA GLU A 8 4.78 7.00 -22.24
C GLU A 8 6.19 7.62 -22.37
N LYS A 9 6.33 8.92 -22.19
CA LYS A 9 7.59 9.67 -22.33
C LYS A 9 8.35 9.87 -21.02
N SER A 10 7.70 9.63 -19.88
CA SER A 10 8.32 9.80 -18.56
C SER A 10 9.00 8.51 -18.08
N ILE A 11 10.13 8.65 -17.43
CA ILE A 11 10.77 7.57 -16.68
C ILE A 11 10.34 7.70 -15.22
N PRO A 12 9.85 6.63 -14.57
CA PRO A 12 9.51 6.68 -13.14
C PRO A 12 10.74 7.07 -12.31
N VAL A 13 10.54 7.95 -11.33
CA VAL A 13 11.61 8.37 -10.41
C VAL A 13 11.94 7.26 -9.42
N ALA A 14 10.91 6.53 -8.98
CA ALA A 14 11.06 5.42 -8.05
C ALA A 14 9.96 4.35 -8.30
N PRO A 15 10.20 3.09 -7.94
CA PRO A 15 9.15 2.07 -7.91
C PRO A 15 8.02 2.46 -6.95
N ILE A 16 6.79 2.13 -7.32
CA ILE A 16 5.62 2.33 -6.46
C ILE A 16 5.44 1.12 -5.55
N LYS A 17 5.13 1.37 -4.27
CA LYS A 17 4.66 0.35 -3.33
C LYS A 17 3.44 0.87 -2.57
N ILE A 18 2.57 -0.06 -2.15
CA ILE A 18 1.31 0.22 -1.47
C ILE A 18 1.29 -0.52 -0.15
N ALA A 19 1.17 0.22 0.94
CA ALA A 19 0.85 -0.32 2.26
C ALA A 19 -0.65 -0.16 2.51
N ALA A 20 -1.40 -1.27 2.53
CA ALA A 20 -2.81 -1.25 2.87
C ALA A 20 -2.98 -1.59 4.35
N LEU A 21 -3.36 -0.60 5.16
CA LEU A 21 -3.60 -0.80 6.58
C LEU A 21 -4.91 -1.56 6.81
N LYS A 22 -5.06 -2.04 8.04
CA LYS A 22 -6.21 -2.84 8.45
C LYS A 22 -7.53 -2.13 8.15
N GLY A 23 -8.41 -2.81 7.41
CA GLY A 23 -9.64 -2.24 6.87
C GLY A 23 -9.53 -1.71 5.43
N CYS A 24 -8.31 -1.60 4.88
CA CYS A 24 -8.07 -1.18 3.50
C CYS A 24 -7.52 -2.32 2.62
N GLU A 25 -7.46 -3.56 3.09
CA GLU A 25 -6.86 -4.68 2.37
C GLU A 25 -7.56 -4.96 1.03
N GLU A 26 -8.90 -4.97 1.03
CA GLU A 26 -9.72 -5.15 -0.19
C GLU A 26 -9.50 -4.02 -1.20
N LEU A 27 -9.48 -2.77 -0.71
CA LEU A 27 -9.20 -1.60 -1.55
C LEU A 27 -7.77 -1.69 -2.11
N GLY A 28 -6.81 -2.02 -1.26
CA GLY A 28 -5.40 -2.18 -1.63
C GLY A 28 -5.23 -3.21 -2.73
N LYS A 29 -5.90 -4.36 -2.61
CA LYS A 29 -5.91 -5.41 -3.63
C LYS A 29 -6.50 -4.92 -4.96
N THR A 30 -7.64 -4.24 -4.90
CA THR A 30 -8.30 -3.70 -6.10
C THR A 30 -7.38 -2.69 -6.81
N VAL A 31 -6.78 -1.76 -6.08
CA VAL A 31 -5.84 -0.78 -6.63
C VAL A 31 -4.61 -1.47 -7.22
N ASN A 32 -4.07 -2.46 -6.51
CA ASN A 32 -2.94 -3.26 -7.00
C ASN A 32 -3.24 -3.93 -8.34
N ASP A 33 -4.38 -4.59 -8.46
CA ASP A 33 -4.77 -5.32 -9.67
C ASP A 33 -4.90 -4.37 -10.87
N TYR A 34 -5.48 -3.19 -10.67
CA TYR A 34 -5.52 -2.14 -11.69
C TYR A 34 -4.14 -1.64 -12.08
N LEU A 35 -3.25 -1.41 -11.11
CA LEU A 35 -1.89 -0.95 -11.40
C LEU A 35 -1.08 -2.00 -12.14
N VAL A 36 -1.20 -3.26 -11.77
CA VAL A 36 -0.53 -4.39 -12.47
C VAL A 36 -1.01 -4.47 -13.91
N GLN A 37 -2.33 -4.42 -14.14
CA GLN A 37 -2.90 -4.43 -15.48
C GLN A 37 -2.44 -3.22 -16.30
N PHE A 38 -2.55 -2.02 -15.73
CA PHE A 38 -2.16 -0.77 -16.39
C PHE A 38 -0.67 -0.77 -16.78
N ARG A 39 0.20 -1.30 -15.90
CA ARG A 39 1.63 -1.43 -16.21
C ARG A 39 1.90 -2.42 -17.33
N LYS A 40 1.21 -3.55 -17.38
CA LYS A 40 1.33 -4.52 -18.47
C LYS A 40 0.95 -3.89 -19.80
N GLU A 41 -0.19 -3.21 -19.87
CA GLU A 41 -0.65 -2.50 -21.07
C GLU A 41 0.37 -1.43 -21.53
N LEU A 42 0.90 -0.64 -20.61
CA LEU A 42 1.95 0.35 -20.93
C LEU A 42 3.20 -0.30 -21.50
N MET A 43 3.62 -1.45 -20.99
CA MET A 43 4.82 -2.14 -21.45
C MET A 43 4.64 -2.77 -22.84
N GLU A 44 3.46 -3.26 -23.16
CA GLU A 44 3.15 -3.82 -24.48
C GLU A 44 3.22 -2.76 -25.60
N HIS A 45 2.91 -1.51 -25.29
CA HIS A 45 2.92 -0.39 -26.25
C HIS A 45 4.26 0.35 -26.35
N ARG A 46 5.26 -0.01 -25.55
CA ARG A 46 6.54 0.72 -25.51
C ARG A 46 7.64 0.11 -26.37
N THR A 47 8.33 0.99 -27.09
CA THR A 47 9.54 0.68 -27.86
C THR A 47 10.82 0.57 -27.02
N ASN A 48 10.78 1.01 -25.74
CA ASN A 48 11.96 1.13 -24.88
C ASN A 48 11.79 0.33 -23.56
N GLY A 49 11.67 -0.99 -23.68
CA GLY A 49 11.42 -1.89 -22.55
C GLY A 49 12.50 -1.89 -21.46
N ILE A 50 13.74 -1.50 -21.78
CA ILE A 50 14.87 -1.53 -20.84
C ILE A 50 14.68 -0.51 -19.71
N ALA A 51 14.20 0.70 -20.00
CA ALA A 51 14.02 1.75 -18.99
C ALA A 51 12.96 1.41 -17.92
N TRP A 52 12.09 0.42 -18.21
CA TRP A 52 10.98 0.03 -17.35
C TRP A 52 11.10 -1.37 -16.76
N SER A 53 12.14 -2.10 -17.11
CA SER A 53 12.31 -3.49 -16.67
C SER A 53 12.35 -3.66 -15.15
N GLY A 54 12.87 -2.66 -14.41
CA GLY A 54 12.89 -2.65 -12.96
C GLY A 54 11.56 -2.21 -12.28
N TYR A 55 10.54 -1.86 -13.07
CA TYR A 55 9.25 -1.37 -12.57
C TYR A 55 8.08 -2.30 -12.93
N ALA A 56 8.36 -3.43 -13.57
CA ALA A 56 7.39 -4.49 -13.81
C ALA A 56 7.30 -5.36 -12.55
N GLU A 57 6.28 -5.16 -11.77
CA GLU A 57 6.03 -5.89 -10.53
C GLU A 57 4.81 -6.81 -10.72
N GLU A 58 4.86 -8.00 -10.16
CA GLU A 58 3.69 -8.89 -10.06
C GLU A 58 2.69 -8.37 -9.04
N SER A 59 3.18 -7.63 -8.03
CA SER A 59 2.38 -6.93 -7.03
C SER A 59 3.10 -5.69 -6.51
N PHE A 60 2.34 -4.62 -6.31
CA PHE A 60 2.79 -3.39 -5.66
C PHE A 60 2.48 -3.37 -4.15
N LEU A 61 1.69 -4.33 -3.65
CA LEU A 61 1.39 -4.45 -2.23
C LEU A 61 2.63 -4.89 -1.45
N ILE A 62 2.85 -4.23 -0.30
CA ILE A 62 3.84 -4.67 0.68
C ILE A 62 3.14 -5.37 1.84
N ASP A 63 3.87 -6.27 2.48
CA ASP A 63 3.44 -6.91 3.73
C ASP A 63 3.74 -5.98 4.90
N CYS A 64 2.69 -5.42 5.48
CA CYS A 64 2.75 -4.55 6.65
C CYS A 64 1.64 -4.86 7.64
N ASP A 65 1.89 -4.65 8.92
CA ASP A 65 0.93 -4.88 9.99
C ASP A 65 1.20 -3.93 11.18
N CYS A 66 0.19 -3.78 12.03
CA CYS A 66 0.28 -3.06 13.30
C CYS A 66 -0.16 -3.96 14.46
N PRO A 67 0.64 -4.97 14.83
CA PRO A 67 0.31 -5.85 15.95
C PRO A 67 0.22 -5.08 17.27
N ARG A 68 -0.72 -5.50 18.13
CA ARG A 68 -0.96 -4.88 19.44
C ARG A 68 -0.18 -5.60 20.55
N PHE A 69 0.41 -4.81 21.43
CA PHE A 69 0.94 -5.30 22.71
C PHE A 69 -0.17 -5.51 23.74
N GLY A 70 0.16 -6.19 24.84
CA GLY A 70 -0.80 -6.40 25.94
C GLY A 70 -1.32 -5.10 26.59
N THR A 71 -0.64 -3.98 26.39
CA THR A 71 -1.08 -2.63 26.80
C THR A 71 -2.10 -2.01 25.85
N GLY A 72 -2.34 -2.61 24.69
CA GLY A 72 -3.19 -2.08 23.62
C GLY A 72 -2.45 -1.19 22.62
N GLU A 73 -1.20 -0.82 22.90
CA GLU A 73 -0.36 -0.06 21.97
C GLU A 73 0.05 -0.92 20.77
N ALA A 74 0.10 -0.33 19.59
CA ALA A 74 0.53 -1.02 18.38
C ALA A 74 2.00 -0.71 18.03
N LYS A 75 2.59 -1.61 17.25
CA LYS A 75 3.90 -1.47 16.61
C LYS A 75 3.72 -1.53 15.11
N GLY A 76 4.26 -0.58 14.36
CA GLY A 76 4.34 -0.68 12.88
C GLY A 76 5.39 -1.72 12.48
N VAL A 77 5.03 -2.61 11.57
CA VAL A 77 5.91 -3.65 11.01
C VAL A 77 5.81 -3.63 9.51
N ILE A 78 6.93 -3.53 8.83
CA ILE A 78 7.06 -3.67 7.38
C ILE A 78 8.05 -4.81 7.14
N ASN A 79 7.61 -5.86 6.45
CA ASN A 79 8.38 -7.10 6.29
C ASN A 79 9.28 -7.11 5.04
N GLU A 80 9.37 -6.00 4.33
CA GLU A 80 10.26 -5.84 3.18
C GLU A 80 10.93 -4.45 3.18
N SER A 81 11.98 -4.28 2.36
CA SER A 81 12.65 -3.00 2.25
C SER A 81 11.84 -2.01 1.42
N ILE A 82 11.60 -0.82 1.98
CA ILE A 82 10.95 0.31 1.30
C ILE A 82 11.93 1.41 0.92
N ARG A 83 13.23 1.13 0.95
CA ARG A 83 14.25 2.12 0.56
C ARG A 83 14.19 2.39 -0.94
N GLY A 84 14.13 3.66 -1.31
CA GLY A 84 14.15 4.10 -2.70
C GLY A 84 12.84 3.81 -3.45
N VAL A 85 11.72 3.64 -2.74
CA VAL A 85 10.39 3.48 -3.33
C VAL A 85 9.50 4.66 -2.99
N ASP A 86 8.53 4.92 -3.85
CA ASP A 86 7.40 5.80 -3.55
C ASP A 86 6.31 4.98 -2.86
N LEU A 87 6.21 5.12 -1.53
CA LEU A 87 5.25 4.39 -0.71
C LEU A 87 3.94 5.15 -0.57
N PHE A 88 2.85 4.51 -0.98
CA PHE A 88 1.48 4.98 -0.77
C PHE A 88 0.85 4.18 0.36
N ILE A 89 0.31 4.86 1.37
CA ILE A 89 -0.34 4.23 2.50
C ILE A 89 -1.85 4.45 2.40
N LEU A 90 -2.61 3.35 2.37
CA LEU A 90 -4.07 3.36 2.40
C LEU A 90 -4.54 3.16 3.85
N CYS A 91 -5.30 4.11 4.34
CA CYS A 91 -5.84 4.09 5.70
C CYS A 91 -7.26 4.65 5.71
N ASP A 92 -8.23 3.87 6.20
CA ASP A 92 -9.59 4.33 6.47
C ASP A 92 -9.73 4.72 7.94
N ILE A 93 -9.52 6.00 8.24
CA ILE A 93 -9.49 6.53 9.62
C ILE A 93 -10.85 6.44 10.28
N THR A 94 -11.94 6.44 9.52
CA THR A 94 -13.31 6.45 10.05
C THR A 94 -13.91 5.07 10.21
N ASN A 95 -13.19 4.01 9.91
CA ASN A 95 -13.68 2.63 9.94
C ASN A 95 -13.81 2.10 11.37
N TYR A 96 -15.00 2.24 11.95
CA TYR A 96 -15.32 1.74 13.29
C TYR A 96 -15.59 0.22 13.34
N SER A 97 -15.69 -0.46 12.21
CA SER A 97 -15.93 -1.92 12.17
C SER A 97 -14.71 -2.74 12.50
N ILE A 98 -13.52 -2.17 12.41
CA ILE A 98 -12.26 -2.84 12.71
C ILE A 98 -12.10 -2.98 14.22
N THR A 99 -11.74 -4.19 14.65
CA THR A 99 -11.52 -4.51 16.06
C THR A 99 -10.13 -5.07 16.30
N TYR A 100 -9.69 -4.99 17.53
CA TYR A 100 -8.49 -5.65 18.05
C TYR A 100 -8.75 -6.22 19.44
N LYS A 101 -7.97 -7.22 19.85
CA LYS A 101 -8.10 -7.86 21.15
C LYS A 101 -6.95 -7.46 22.08
N VAL A 102 -7.30 -7.11 23.30
CA VAL A 102 -6.37 -6.87 24.41
C VAL A 102 -6.86 -7.65 25.62
N ASN A 103 -6.02 -8.52 26.16
CA ASN A 103 -6.34 -9.36 27.32
C ASN A 103 -7.66 -10.13 27.18
N GLY A 104 -7.99 -10.59 25.97
CA GLY A 104 -9.22 -11.31 25.68
C GLY A 104 -10.45 -10.44 25.40
N TYR A 105 -10.37 -9.13 25.61
CA TYR A 105 -11.45 -8.17 25.30
C TYR A 105 -11.31 -7.65 23.88
N GLU A 106 -12.45 -7.58 23.18
CA GLU A 106 -12.55 -6.99 21.84
C GLU A 106 -12.86 -5.52 21.93
N ASN A 107 -12.07 -4.69 21.23
CA ASN A 107 -12.20 -3.26 21.20
C ASN A 107 -12.33 -2.79 19.76
N HIS A 108 -13.23 -1.85 19.49
CA HIS A 108 -13.30 -1.17 18.20
C HIS A 108 -12.19 -0.14 18.09
N MET A 109 -11.59 -0.06 16.90
CA MET A 109 -10.61 0.99 16.63
C MET A 109 -11.31 2.35 16.49
N SER A 110 -10.82 3.32 17.25
CA SER A 110 -11.22 4.71 17.12
C SER A 110 -10.48 5.38 15.94
N PRO A 111 -10.96 6.54 15.45
CA PRO A 111 -10.21 7.34 14.46
C PRO A 111 -8.78 7.66 14.89
N ASP A 112 -8.56 7.94 16.16
CA ASP A 112 -7.22 8.21 16.72
C ASP A 112 -6.31 6.98 16.63
N GLU A 113 -6.84 5.78 16.85
CA GLU A 113 -6.07 4.54 16.75
C GLU A 113 -5.69 4.21 15.31
N HIS A 114 -6.60 4.41 14.35
CA HIS A 114 -6.30 4.31 12.92
C HIS A 114 -5.21 5.31 12.52
N PHE A 115 -5.32 6.54 12.98
CA PHE A 115 -4.31 7.57 12.70
C PHE A 115 -2.96 7.28 13.35
N GLN A 116 -2.97 6.68 14.57
CA GLN A 116 -1.73 6.23 15.19
C GLN A 116 -1.08 5.09 14.40
N ASP A 117 -1.84 4.13 13.89
CA ASP A 117 -1.31 3.04 13.08
C ASP A 117 -0.71 3.57 11.77
N LEU A 118 -1.36 4.55 11.13
CA LEU A 118 -0.80 5.27 9.98
C LEU A 118 0.57 5.90 10.29
N LYS A 119 0.74 6.49 11.48
CA LYS A 119 2.01 7.11 11.88
C LYS A 119 3.09 6.09 12.26
N ARG A 120 2.71 4.87 12.60
CA ARG A 120 3.64 3.80 12.97
C ARG A 120 4.26 3.09 11.78
N ILE A 121 3.51 3.04 10.67
CA ILE A 121 4.01 2.55 9.38
C ILE A 121 4.86 3.61 8.71
#